data_af0f567e0e7f4bf806d7029059693566
#
_entry.id   af0f567e0e7f4bf806d7029059693566
#
_cell.length_a   1.000
_cell.length_b   1.000
_cell.length_c   1.000
_cell.angle_alpha   90.00
_cell.angle_beta   90.00
_cell.angle_gamma   90.00
#
_symmetry.space_group_name_H-M   'P 1'
#
loop_
_entity.id
_entity.type
_entity.pdbx_description
1 polymer ?
#
loop_
_entity_poly.entity_id
_entity_poly.type
_entity_poly.pdbx_seq_one_letter_code
_entity_poly.pdbx_strand_id
1 'polypeptide(L)'
;MNTQRPEWNDANNALVGNGVSMVTLYYLRRFLSFMDGLLADAGEEVKISAELATFFTSVKTTLEAHQNLLTGSISDADRKLVLDGVGEPASAYRKRIYENGFSGTYTSVSLADVRSFAQTATAYMEHSIDANKRKDGLYHAYNLMTVTESGVKISYLPEMLEGQVAVLSSKYLSAHEGAGVLDALKASALFREDQYSYILYPNKELPRFVDKNCIPTARAEASDLVKALVADGNKTVVLRDRNGQYHFNGMFNNVNSFHAALDALPAKYVALV
;
A
#
# COMPACT_ATOMS: atom_id res chain seq x y z
N MET A 1 6.20 -5.22 0.62
CA MET A 1 7.24 -4.45 1.39
C MET A 1 6.57 -3.23 1.99
N ASN A 2 6.61 -3.09 3.32
CA ASN A 2 6.01 -1.94 4.00
C ASN A 2 6.91 -0.69 3.89
N THR A 3 6.29 0.49 3.75
CA THR A 3 7.01 1.77 3.75
C THR A 3 7.16 2.25 5.19
N GLN A 4 8.38 2.37 5.67
CA GLN A 4 8.67 2.80 7.05
C GLN A 4 9.49 4.09 7.15
N ARG A 5 10.01 4.59 6.02
CA ARG A 5 10.87 5.76 5.99
C ARG A 5 10.32 6.80 5.04
N PRO A 6 9.82 7.91 5.57
CA PRO A 6 9.19 8.96 4.77
C PRO A 6 10.18 9.81 3.96
N GLU A 7 11.45 9.79 4.32
CA GLU A 7 12.51 10.60 3.71
C GLU A 7 12.87 10.23 2.26
N TRP A 8 12.33 9.12 1.75
CA TRP A 8 12.67 8.63 0.42
C TRP A 8 11.94 9.36 -0.72
N ASN A 9 10.67 9.70 -0.50
CA ASN A 9 9.87 10.55 -1.38
C ASN A 9 8.57 10.99 -0.70
N ASP A 10 7.84 11.90 -1.34
CA ASP A 10 6.58 12.45 -0.79
C ASP A 10 5.48 11.40 -0.64
N ALA A 11 5.45 10.37 -1.50
CA ALA A 11 4.49 9.28 -1.39
C ALA A 11 4.70 8.48 -0.09
N ASN A 12 5.94 8.28 0.35
CA ASN A 12 6.24 7.59 1.59
C ASN A 12 5.73 8.36 2.82
N ASN A 13 5.70 9.69 2.80
CA ASN A 13 5.12 10.49 3.88
C ASN A 13 3.64 10.18 4.10
N ALA A 14 2.89 9.98 3.01
CA ALA A 14 1.47 9.66 3.08
C ALA A 14 1.20 8.18 3.43
N LEU A 15 2.17 7.29 3.22
CA LEU A 15 2.00 5.83 3.27
C LEU A 15 2.64 5.18 4.50
N VAL A 16 3.39 5.93 5.31
CA VAL A 16 4.08 5.39 6.50
C VAL A 16 3.13 4.60 7.39
N GLY A 17 3.48 3.33 7.61
CA GLY A 17 2.70 2.40 8.42
C GLY A 17 1.49 1.77 7.72
N ASN A 18 0.98 2.38 6.64
CA ASN A 18 -0.23 1.93 5.94
C ASN A 18 0.01 1.57 4.47
N GLY A 19 1.25 1.66 4.00
CA GLY A 19 1.59 1.44 2.61
C GLY A 19 2.53 0.28 2.37
N VAL A 20 2.53 -0.21 1.15
CA VAL A 20 3.46 -1.21 0.64
C VAL A 20 4.14 -0.69 -0.61
N SER A 21 5.48 -0.80 -0.65
CA SER A 21 6.30 -0.37 -1.76
C SER A 21 6.47 -1.50 -2.77
N MET A 22 5.88 -1.33 -3.94
CA MET A 22 6.18 -2.20 -5.09
C MET A 22 7.54 -1.86 -5.67
N VAL A 23 7.96 -0.59 -5.62
CA VAL A 23 9.31 -0.17 -6.06
C VAL A 23 10.39 -0.99 -5.36
N THR A 24 10.32 -1.11 -4.04
CA THR A 24 11.28 -1.94 -3.27
C THR A 24 11.18 -3.42 -3.66
N LEU A 25 9.96 -3.93 -3.91
CA LEU A 25 9.75 -5.32 -4.32
C LEU A 25 10.40 -5.60 -5.68
N TYR A 26 10.27 -4.71 -6.66
CA TYR A 26 10.88 -4.86 -7.98
C TYR A 26 12.42 -4.93 -7.89
N TYR A 27 13.04 -4.05 -7.09
CA TYR A 27 14.49 -4.10 -6.87
C TYR A 27 14.93 -5.33 -6.06
N LEU A 28 14.13 -5.77 -5.09
CA LEU A 28 14.43 -6.99 -4.33
C LEU A 28 14.37 -8.23 -5.21
N ARG A 29 13.40 -8.32 -6.12
CA ARG A 29 13.36 -9.39 -7.14
C ARG A 29 14.65 -9.45 -7.94
N ARG A 30 15.10 -8.30 -8.44
CA ARG A 30 16.37 -8.20 -9.17
C ARG A 30 17.56 -8.66 -8.33
N PHE A 31 17.60 -8.26 -7.06
CA PHE A 31 18.64 -8.64 -6.12
C PHE A 31 18.66 -10.15 -5.86
N LEU A 32 17.50 -10.76 -5.59
CA LEU A 32 17.42 -12.20 -5.34
C LEU A 32 17.82 -13.03 -6.56
N SER A 33 17.40 -12.61 -7.75
CA SER A 33 17.84 -13.26 -9.00
C SER A 33 19.35 -13.16 -9.23
N PHE A 34 19.97 -12.02 -8.87
CA PHE A 34 21.42 -11.86 -8.90
C PHE A 34 22.10 -12.76 -7.87
N MET A 35 21.58 -12.83 -6.64
CA MET A 35 22.11 -13.69 -5.58
C MET A 35 22.01 -15.17 -5.92
N ASP A 36 20.91 -15.64 -6.52
CA ASP A 36 20.80 -17.02 -6.97
C ASP A 36 21.90 -17.38 -7.97
N GLY A 37 22.16 -16.50 -8.93
CA GLY A 37 23.28 -16.69 -9.88
C GLY A 37 24.65 -16.66 -9.21
N LEU A 38 24.88 -15.74 -8.28
CA LEU A 38 26.15 -15.63 -7.55
C LEU A 38 26.44 -16.87 -6.69
N LEU A 39 25.41 -17.42 -6.07
CA LEU A 39 25.52 -18.59 -5.19
C LEU A 39 25.54 -19.92 -5.95
N ALA A 40 25.37 -19.93 -7.27
CA ALA A 40 25.35 -21.15 -8.07
C ALA A 40 26.67 -21.95 -7.95
N ASP A 41 27.79 -21.23 -7.93
CA ASP A 41 29.15 -21.78 -7.88
C ASP A 41 29.82 -21.58 -6.50
N ALA A 42 29.05 -21.15 -5.48
CA ALA A 42 29.57 -20.95 -4.13
C ALA A 42 29.75 -22.29 -3.40
N GLY A 43 30.51 -22.25 -2.30
CA GLY A 43 30.76 -23.43 -1.47
C GLY A 43 29.49 -24.09 -0.92
N GLU A 44 29.66 -25.15 -0.12
CA GLU A 44 28.53 -25.97 0.31
C GLU A 44 27.71 -25.33 1.43
N GLU A 45 28.34 -24.61 2.36
CA GLU A 45 27.69 -24.07 3.55
C GLU A 45 28.29 -22.73 4.01
N VAL A 46 27.50 -22.00 4.80
CA VAL A 46 27.95 -20.78 5.47
C VAL A 46 27.57 -20.83 6.96
N LYS A 47 28.47 -20.34 7.81
CA LYS A 47 28.21 -20.20 9.25
C LYS A 47 27.55 -18.86 9.54
N ILE A 48 26.37 -18.89 10.11
CA ILE A 48 25.62 -17.70 10.56
C ILE A 48 25.27 -17.82 12.05
N SER A 49 24.91 -16.72 12.70
CA SER A 49 24.47 -16.80 14.11
C SER A 49 23.25 -17.71 14.25
N ALA A 50 23.15 -18.41 15.37
CA ALA A 50 22.05 -19.33 15.64
C ALA A 50 20.68 -18.61 15.61
N GLU A 51 20.65 -17.36 16.05
CA GLU A 51 19.46 -16.53 16.02
C GLU A 51 19.00 -16.24 14.58
N LEU A 52 19.95 -15.89 13.69
CA LEU A 52 19.67 -15.67 12.28
C LEU A 52 19.26 -16.96 11.58
N ALA A 53 19.88 -18.11 11.91
CA ALA A 53 19.52 -19.42 11.36
C ALA A 53 18.07 -19.78 11.72
N THR A 54 17.65 -19.54 12.96
CA THR A 54 16.28 -19.76 13.41
C THR A 54 15.28 -18.90 12.63
N PHE A 55 15.57 -17.59 12.48
CA PHE A 55 14.75 -16.68 11.70
C PHE A 55 14.66 -17.11 10.23
N PHE A 56 15.79 -17.40 9.61
CA PHE A 56 15.87 -17.86 8.21
C PHE A 56 15.01 -19.12 7.99
N THR A 57 15.17 -20.13 8.84
CA THR A 57 14.40 -21.39 8.74
C THR A 57 12.89 -21.13 8.86
N SER A 58 12.47 -20.29 9.81
CA SER A 58 11.05 -19.97 10.00
C SER A 58 10.44 -19.29 8.78
N VAL A 59 11.12 -18.30 8.20
CA VAL A 59 10.64 -17.60 7.00
C VAL A 59 10.63 -18.54 5.80
N LYS A 60 11.69 -19.34 5.59
CA LYS A 60 11.78 -20.33 4.52
C LYS A 60 10.59 -21.30 4.61
N THR A 61 10.37 -21.91 5.78
CA THR A 61 9.28 -22.86 6.01
C THR A 61 7.90 -22.22 5.72
N THR A 62 7.67 -20.98 6.15
CA THR A 62 6.42 -20.28 5.87
C THR A 62 6.18 -20.12 4.37
N LEU A 63 7.18 -19.64 3.63
CA LEU A 63 7.02 -19.44 2.19
C LEU A 63 6.82 -20.77 1.45
N GLU A 64 7.55 -21.80 1.81
CA GLU A 64 7.42 -23.14 1.19
C GLU A 64 6.04 -23.76 1.47
N ALA A 65 5.53 -23.64 2.71
CA ALA A 65 4.23 -24.20 3.10
C ALA A 65 3.04 -23.58 2.33
N HIS A 66 3.22 -22.36 1.80
CA HIS A 66 2.16 -21.61 1.15
C HIS A 66 2.40 -21.36 -0.36
N GLN A 67 3.31 -22.09 -0.99
CA GLN A 67 3.58 -21.96 -2.45
C GLN A 67 2.36 -22.24 -3.33
N ASN A 68 1.42 -23.04 -2.88
CA ASN A 68 0.16 -23.30 -3.59
C ASN A 68 -0.66 -22.02 -3.83
N LEU A 69 -0.49 -20.99 -3.02
CA LEU A 69 -1.16 -19.69 -3.20
C LEU A 69 -0.71 -18.94 -4.46
N LEU A 70 0.45 -19.30 -5.01
CA LEU A 70 1.01 -18.64 -6.20
C LEU A 70 0.34 -19.07 -7.51
N THR A 71 -0.60 -19.99 -7.46
CA THR A 71 -1.32 -20.50 -8.65
C THR A 71 -2.54 -19.64 -9.06
N GLY A 72 -2.89 -18.64 -8.25
CA GLY A 72 -4.07 -17.81 -8.48
C GLY A 72 -4.06 -16.49 -7.69
N SER A 73 -5.20 -15.86 -7.54
CA SER A 73 -5.31 -14.66 -6.71
C SER A 73 -5.25 -15.01 -5.23
N ILE A 74 -4.41 -14.32 -4.48
CA ILE A 74 -4.26 -14.50 -3.02
C ILE A 74 -5.38 -13.73 -2.33
N SER A 75 -6.16 -14.40 -1.47
CA SER A 75 -7.21 -13.76 -0.67
C SER A 75 -6.63 -12.88 0.44
N ASP A 76 -7.47 -12.01 1.03
CA ASP A 76 -7.06 -11.17 2.16
C ASP A 76 -6.67 -12.02 3.38
N ALA A 77 -7.33 -13.15 3.60
CA ALA A 77 -7.03 -14.09 4.68
C ALA A 77 -5.69 -14.82 4.42
N ASP A 78 -5.46 -15.33 3.21
CA ASP A 78 -4.21 -15.99 2.85
C ASP A 78 -3.02 -15.01 2.91
N ARG A 79 -3.25 -13.76 2.51
CA ARG A 79 -2.25 -12.71 2.63
C ARG A 79 -1.89 -12.43 4.09
N LYS A 80 -2.87 -12.45 4.99
CA LYS A 80 -2.67 -12.33 6.44
C LYS A 80 -1.84 -13.51 6.98
N LEU A 81 -2.18 -14.73 6.56
CA LEU A 81 -1.47 -15.94 6.96
C LEU A 81 0.03 -15.86 6.61
N VAL A 82 0.36 -15.47 5.38
CA VAL A 82 1.76 -15.30 4.97
C VAL A 82 2.42 -14.13 5.70
N LEU A 83 1.71 -13.01 5.90
CA LEU A 83 2.24 -11.85 6.63
C LEU A 83 2.61 -12.21 8.06
N ASP A 84 1.74 -12.91 8.77
CA ASP A 84 1.97 -13.33 10.16
C ASP A 84 3.13 -14.32 10.23
N GLY A 85 3.12 -15.34 9.36
CA GLY A 85 4.17 -16.37 9.33
C GLY A 85 5.57 -15.83 9.01
N VAL A 86 5.68 -14.70 8.33
CA VAL A 86 6.96 -14.01 8.09
C VAL A 86 7.23 -12.94 9.17
N GLY A 87 6.20 -12.24 9.63
CA GLY A 87 6.31 -11.11 10.55
C GLY A 87 6.59 -11.51 11.99
N GLU A 88 5.96 -12.55 12.48
CA GLU A 88 6.16 -13.04 13.86
C GLU A 88 7.61 -13.52 14.11
N PRO A 89 8.22 -14.37 13.24
CA PRO A 89 9.63 -14.73 13.37
C PRO A 89 10.57 -13.51 13.29
N ALA A 90 10.26 -12.52 12.44
CA ALA A 90 11.05 -11.30 12.34
C ALA A 90 10.98 -10.46 13.62
N SER A 91 9.82 -10.38 14.24
CA SER A 91 9.61 -9.70 15.52
C SER A 91 10.30 -10.42 16.66
N ALA A 92 10.22 -11.75 16.71
CA ALA A 92 10.90 -12.60 17.69
C ALA A 92 12.43 -12.46 17.58
N TYR A 93 12.97 -12.49 16.34
CA TYR A 93 14.39 -12.27 16.09
C TYR A 93 14.86 -10.90 16.61
N ARG A 94 14.15 -9.80 16.25
CA ARG A 94 14.51 -8.45 16.72
C ARG A 94 14.45 -8.35 18.24
N LYS A 95 13.37 -8.85 18.85
CA LYS A 95 13.21 -8.85 20.31
C LYS A 95 14.37 -9.58 20.98
N ARG A 96 14.69 -10.78 20.50
CA ARG A 96 15.81 -11.58 21.00
C ARG A 96 17.13 -10.80 20.98
N ILE A 97 17.46 -10.15 19.86
CA ILE A 97 18.72 -9.41 19.72
C ILE A 97 18.74 -8.15 20.59
N TYR A 98 17.65 -7.40 20.68
CA TYR A 98 17.61 -6.18 21.47
C TYR A 98 17.63 -6.42 22.99
N GLU A 99 17.01 -7.50 23.45
CA GLU A 99 16.95 -7.82 24.89
C GLU A 99 18.18 -8.59 25.39
N ASN A 100 18.75 -9.47 24.56
CA ASN A 100 19.77 -10.42 25.01
C ASN A 100 21.08 -10.37 24.22
N GLY A 101 21.15 -9.62 23.12
CA GLY A 101 22.27 -9.64 22.20
C GLY A 101 22.37 -10.99 21.44
N PHE A 102 23.49 -11.17 20.76
CA PHE A 102 23.83 -12.45 20.13
C PHE A 102 24.40 -13.42 21.15
N SER A 103 24.03 -14.69 21.08
CA SER A 103 24.54 -15.74 21.96
C SER A 103 26.01 -16.11 21.74
N GLY A 104 26.58 -15.70 20.59
CA GLY A 104 27.91 -16.13 20.16
C GLY A 104 27.94 -17.55 19.56
N THR A 105 26.80 -18.23 19.51
CA THR A 105 26.67 -19.57 18.89
C THR A 105 26.44 -19.40 17.37
N TYR A 106 27.09 -20.25 16.58
CA TYR A 106 26.99 -20.30 15.13
C TYR A 106 26.42 -21.63 14.67
N THR A 107 25.66 -21.60 13.57
CA THR A 107 25.08 -22.78 12.92
C THR A 107 25.43 -22.74 11.44
N SER A 108 25.79 -23.90 10.88
CA SER A 108 25.96 -24.04 9.42
C SER A 108 24.60 -24.05 8.74
N VAL A 109 24.50 -23.30 7.65
CA VAL A 109 23.35 -23.29 6.74
C VAL A 109 23.85 -23.65 5.35
N SER A 110 23.20 -24.59 4.71
CA SER A 110 23.51 -24.99 3.33
C SER A 110 23.26 -23.82 2.38
N LEU A 111 24.19 -23.56 1.48
CA LEU A 111 23.98 -22.58 0.40
C LEU A 111 22.92 -23.04 -0.60
N ALA A 112 22.68 -24.34 -0.72
CA ALA A 112 21.56 -24.88 -1.46
C ALA A 112 20.21 -24.45 -0.85
N ASP A 113 20.10 -24.42 0.48
CA ASP A 113 18.92 -23.92 1.19
C ASP A 113 18.73 -22.42 1.01
N VAL A 114 19.82 -21.64 1.02
CA VAL A 114 19.77 -20.20 0.76
C VAL A 114 19.29 -19.91 -0.66
N ARG A 115 19.78 -20.67 -1.63
CA ARG A 115 19.31 -20.56 -3.03
C ARG A 115 17.85 -20.96 -3.19
N SER A 116 17.45 -22.10 -2.62
CA SER A 116 16.04 -22.54 -2.63
C SER A 116 15.11 -21.48 -2.04
N PHE A 117 15.52 -20.88 -0.93
CA PHE A 117 14.79 -19.75 -0.34
C PHE A 117 14.72 -18.54 -1.27
N ALA A 118 15.83 -18.15 -1.91
CA ALA A 118 15.86 -17.02 -2.84
C ALA A 118 14.95 -17.28 -4.05
N GLN A 119 14.93 -18.49 -4.59
CA GLN A 119 14.05 -18.90 -5.69
C GLN A 119 12.58 -18.86 -5.28
N THR A 120 12.24 -19.43 -4.12
CA THR A 120 10.88 -19.39 -3.57
C THR A 120 10.43 -17.94 -3.34
N ALA A 121 11.25 -17.12 -2.70
CA ALA A 121 10.94 -15.71 -2.46
C ALA A 121 10.77 -14.93 -3.79
N THR A 122 11.59 -15.23 -4.80
CA THR A 122 11.46 -14.65 -6.14
C THR A 122 10.11 -14.99 -6.77
N ALA A 123 9.62 -16.22 -6.65
CA ALA A 123 8.32 -16.63 -7.16
C ALA A 123 7.17 -15.82 -6.50
N TYR A 124 7.22 -15.56 -5.19
CA TYR A 124 6.25 -14.67 -4.51
C TYR A 124 6.31 -13.23 -5.04
N MET A 125 7.50 -12.74 -5.34
CA MET A 125 7.65 -11.40 -5.90
C MET A 125 7.12 -11.32 -7.33
N GLU A 126 7.41 -12.29 -8.16
CA GLU A 126 6.91 -12.36 -9.54
C GLU A 126 5.39 -12.44 -9.58
N HIS A 127 4.77 -13.30 -8.76
CA HIS A 127 3.32 -13.32 -8.57
C HIS A 127 2.76 -11.96 -8.15
N SER A 128 3.46 -11.26 -7.23
CA SER A 128 3.04 -9.93 -6.79
C SER A 128 3.19 -8.89 -7.89
N ILE A 129 4.20 -8.99 -8.75
CA ILE A 129 4.39 -8.10 -9.91
C ILE A 129 3.21 -8.26 -10.87
N ASP A 130 2.84 -9.48 -11.21
CA ASP A 130 1.70 -9.76 -12.10
C ASP A 130 0.38 -9.23 -11.53
N ALA A 131 0.14 -9.43 -10.22
CA ALA A 131 -1.03 -8.92 -9.52
C ALA A 131 -1.09 -7.38 -9.46
N ASN A 132 0.03 -6.70 -9.71
CA ASN A 132 0.13 -5.23 -9.70
C ASN A 132 0.15 -4.61 -11.10
N LYS A 133 -0.01 -5.41 -12.14
CA LYS A 133 -0.22 -4.92 -13.51
C LYS A 133 -1.59 -4.27 -13.61
N ARG A 134 -1.63 -3.04 -14.12
CA ARG A 134 -2.84 -2.24 -14.30
C ARG A 134 -3.49 -2.56 -15.65
N LYS A 135 -4.76 -2.20 -15.78
CA LYS A 135 -5.50 -2.37 -17.03
C LYS A 135 -4.97 -1.49 -18.18
N ASP A 136 -4.31 -0.40 -17.84
CA ASP A 136 -3.68 0.53 -18.79
C ASP A 136 -2.28 0.09 -19.25
N GLY A 137 -1.81 -1.09 -18.82
CA GLY A 137 -0.51 -1.63 -19.16
C GLY A 137 0.65 -1.16 -18.27
N LEU A 138 0.38 -0.23 -17.36
CA LEU A 138 1.35 0.23 -16.36
C LEU A 138 1.35 -0.66 -15.12
N TYR A 139 2.22 -0.37 -14.17
CA TYR A 139 2.36 -1.08 -12.90
C TYR A 139 2.23 -0.13 -11.71
N HIS A 140 1.68 -0.64 -10.60
CA HIS A 140 1.60 0.13 -9.37
C HIS A 140 2.99 0.32 -8.74
N ALA A 141 3.26 1.53 -8.25
CA ALA A 141 4.49 1.86 -7.49
C ALA A 141 4.30 1.63 -6.00
N TYR A 142 3.19 2.08 -5.47
CA TYR A 142 2.81 1.98 -4.06
C TYR A 142 1.33 1.65 -3.95
N ASN A 143 0.99 0.87 -2.91
CA ASN A 143 -0.39 0.55 -2.57
C ASN A 143 -0.65 0.85 -1.09
N LEU A 144 -1.92 0.98 -0.73
CA LEU A 144 -2.34 1.04 0.66
C LEU A 144 -2.60 -0.36 1.21
N MET A 145 -2.29 -0.57 2.47
CA MET A 145 -2.50 -1.82 3.18
C MET A 145 -3.36 -1.56 4.42
N THR A 146 -4.44 -2.31 4.55
CA THR A 146 -5.27 -2.32 5.76
C THR A 146 -5.20 -3.71 6.38
N VAL A 147 -4.67 -3.79 7.59
CA VAL A 147 -4.56 -5.03 8.37
C VAL A 147 -5.72 -5.11 9.34
N THR A 148 -6.42 -6.24 9.34
CA THR A 148 -7.46 -6.59 10.31
C THR A 148 -7.10 -7.89 11.00
N GLU A 149 -7.90 -8.34 11.97
CA GLU A 149 -7.71 -9.64 12.61
C GLU A 149 -7.82 -10.81 11.62
N SER A 150 -8.69 -10.69 10.63
CA SER A 150 -9.02 -11.76 9.68
C SER A 150 -8.38 -11.63 8.30
N GLY A 151 -7.69 -10.53 7.99
CA GLY A 151 -7.16 -10.36 6.65
C GLY A 151 -6.29 -9.12 6.43
N VAL A 152 -5.63 -9.09 5.29
CA VAL A 152 -4.84 -7.94 4.80
C VAL A 152 -5.40 -7.51 3.46
N LYS A 153 -6.09 -6.37 3.45
CA LYS A 153 -6.66 -5.76 2.25
C LYS A 153 -5.64 -4.84 1.59
N ILE A 154 -5.51 -4.94 0.28
CA ILE A 154 -4.72 -4.02 -0.54
C ILE A 154 -5.66 -3.10 -1.32
N SER A 155 -5.37 -1.80 -1.28
CA SER A 155 -6.03 -0.77 -2.10
C SER A 155 -4.97 -0.08 -2.96
N TYR A 156 -5.36 0.27 -4.19
CA TYR A 156 -4.42 0.77 -5.18
C TYR A 156 -4.40 2.30 -5.22
N LEU A 157 -3.21 2.85 -5.42
CA LEU A 157 -3.01 4.27 -5.69
C LEU A 157 -2.99 4.54 -7.20
N PRO A 158 -3.12 5.81 -7.63
CA PRO A 158 -2.88 6.19 -9.01
C PRO A 158 -1.49 5.77 -9.51
N GLU A 159 -1.32 5.84 -10.82
CA GLU A 159 -0.05 5.58 -11.48
C GLU A 159 1.05 6.56 -11.03
N MET A 160 2.28 6.04 -11.00
CA MET A 160 3.49 6.83 -10.75
C MET A 160 4.62 6.36 -11.67
N LEU A 161 5.46 7.30 -12.07
CA LEU A 161 6.62 7.02 -12.92
C LEU A 161 7.60 6.05 -12.28
N GLU A 162 7.80 6.15 -10.95
CA GLU A 162 8.71 5.27 -10.19
C GLU A 162 8.38 3.79 -10.37
N GLY A 163 7.09 3.43 -10.41
CA GLY A 163 6.68 2.04 -10.61
C GLY A 163 7.12 1.49 -11.97
N GLN A 164 7.06 2.32 -13.01
CA GLN A 164 7.44 1.92 -14.36
C GLN A 164 8.96 1.75 -14.48
N VAL A 165 9.73 2.68 -13.95
CA VAL A 165 11.19 2.59 -13.90
C VAL A 165 11.63 1.35 -13.12
N ALA A 166 11.03 1.11 -11.97
CA ALA A 166 11.40 0.00 -11.11
C ALA A 166 11.03 -1.37 -11.70
N VAL A 167 9.85 -1.53 -12.32
CA VAL A 167 9.46 -2.80 -12.95
C VAL A 167 10.33 -3.10 -14.16
N LEU A 168 10.66 -2.12 -14.99
CA LEU A 168 11.61 -2.28 -16.09
C LEU A 168 13.00 -2.70 -15.59
N SER A 169 13.45 -2.12 -14.46
CA SER A 169 14.72 -2.47 -13.82
C SER A 169 14.73 -3.82 -13.13
N SER A 170 13.57 -4.40 -12.85
CA SER A 170 13.43 -5.69 -12.14
C SER A 170 14.01 -6.88 -12.90
N LYS A 171 14.19 -6.75 -14.21
CA LYS A 171 14.55 -7.83 -15.16
C LYS A 171 13.54 -9.00 -15.19
N TYR A 172 12.30 -8.75 -14.78
CA TYR A 172 11.21 -9.71 -14.84
C TYR A 172 10.55 -9.72 -16.20
N LEU A 173 10.28 -8.54 -16.74
CA LEU A 173 9.59 -8.38 -18.02
C LEU A 173 10.46 -8.82 -19.20
N SER A 174 9.83 -9.47 -20.16
CA SER A 174 10.42 -9.71 -21.49
C SER A 174 10.64 -8.37 -22.23
N ALA A 175 11.44 -8.39 -23.27
CA ALA A 175 11.68 -7.20 -24.10
C ALA A 175 10.36 -6.65 -24.71
N HIS A 176 9.46 -7.54 -25.11
CA HIS A 176 8.14 -7.16 -25.66
C HIS A 176 7.26 -6.48 -24.61
N GLU A 177 7.17 -7.04 -23.41
CA GLU A 177 6.41 -6.45 -22.30
C GLU A 177 7.01 -5.11 -21.87
N GLY A 178 8.35 -5.03 -21.81
CA GLY A 178 9.04 -3.78 -21.52
C GLY A 178 8.74 -2.68 -22.54
N ALA A 179 8.71 -3.01 -23.85
CA ALA A 179 8.27 -2.08 -24.87
C ALA A 179 6.81 -1.66 -24.68
N GLY A 180 5.92 -2.60 -24.34
CA GLY A 180 4.53 -2.30 -24.03
C GLY A 180 4.35 -1.34 -22.85
N VAL A 181 5.19 -1.45 -21.81
CA VAL A 181 5.20 -0.47 -20.69
C VAL A 181 5.62 0.92 -21.16
N LEU A 182 6.62 1.04 -22.05
CA LEU A 182 7.05 2.33 -22.58
C LEU A 182 5.96 2.98 -23.45
N ASP A 183 5.27 2.20 -24.27
CA ASP A 183 4.15 2.69 -25.07
C ASP A 183 2.97 3.13 -24.18
N ALA A 184 2.62 2.33 -23.17
CA ALA A 184 1.59 2.68 -22.19
C ALA A 184 1.96 3.95 -21.40
N LEU A 185 3.23 4.09 -21.03
CA LEU A 185 3.73 5.26 -20.31
C LEU A 185 3.58 6.54 -21.15
N LYS A 186 3.92 6.46 -22.43
CA LYS A 186 3.77 7.59 -23.35
C LYS A 186 2.30 7.97 -23.60
N ALA A 187 1.40 7.01 -23.55
CA ALA A 187 -0.04 7.23 -23.71
C ALA A 187 -0.74 7.66 -22.40
N SER A 188 -0.05 7.65 -21.28
CA SER A 188 -0.60 7.94 -19.94
C SER A 188 -0.60 9.42 -19.60
N ALA A 189 -1.31 9.79 -18.53
CA ALA A 189 -1.30 11.13 -17.95
C ALA A 189 0.06 11.53 -17.31
N LEU A 190 1.02 10.61 -17.24
CA LEU A 190 2.39 10.90 -16.81
C LEU A 190 3.21 11.58 -17.90
N PHE A 191 2.83 11.45 -19.18
CA PHE A 191 3.53 12.12 -20.27
C PHE A 191 3.06 13.56 -20.44
N ARG A 192 4.01 14.49 -20.49
CA ARG A 192 3.79 15.92 -20.75
C ARG A 192 4.24 16.24 -22.16
N GLU A 193 3.26 16.37 -23.06
CA GLU A 193 3.54 16.66 -24.47
C GLU A 193 4.20 18.04 -24.66
N ASP A 194 3.77 19.03 -23.87
CA ASP A 194 4.30 20.39 -23.88
C ASP A 194 5.80 20.48 -23.50
N GLN A 195 6.30 19.52 -22.71
CA GLN A 195 7.70 19.45 -22.29
C GLN A 195 8.44 18.27 -22.93
N TYR A 196 7.72 17.40 -23.64
CA TYR A 196 8.23 16.13 -24.16
C TYR A 196 8.96 15.33 -23.08
N SER A 197 8.37 15.25 -21.90
CA SER A 197 8.94 14.60 -20.70
C SER A 197 7.87 13.90 -19.88
N TYR A 198 8.30 13.21 -18.83
CA TYR A 198 7.42 12.54 -17.88
C TYR A 198 7.42 13.25 -16.53
N ILE A 199 6.26 13.27 -15.88
CA ILE A 199 6.10 13.74 -14.50
C ILE A 199 5.97 12.55 -13.55
N LEU A 200 6.28 12.76 -12.28
CA LEU A 200 6.34 11.68 -11.30
C LEU A 200 4.97 11.03 -11.04
N TYR A 201 3.93 11.85 -10.99
CA TYR A 201 2.52 11.44 -10.87
C TYR A 201 1.62 12.43 -11.63
N PRO A 202 0.44 11.99 -12.10
CA PRO A 202 -0.43 12.85 -12.89
C PRO A 202 -0.87 14.09 -12.13
N ASN A 203 -0.99 15.20 -12.83
CA ASN A 203 -1.66 16.38 -12.31
C ASN A 203 -3.13 16.04 -12.02
N LYS A 204 -3.58 16.35 -10.82
CA LYS A 204 -4.97 16.20 -10.42
C LYS A 204 -5.59 17.58 -10.22
N GLU A 205 -6.64 17.85 -10.96
CA GLU A 205 -7.51 18.98 -10.65
C GLU A 205 -8.36 18.60 -9.43
N LEU A 206 -7.99 19.13 -8.29
CA LEU A 206 -8.77 18.93 -7.07
C LEU A 206 -9.93 19.93 -7.06
N PRO A 207 -11.16 19.51 -6.69
CA PRO A 207 -12.26 20.44 -6.51
C PRO A 207 -11.87 21.47 -5.45
N ARG A 208 -12.25 22.71 -5.67
CA ARG A 208 -12.01 23.80 -4.70
C ARG A 208 -12.73 23.49 -3.37
N PHE A 209 -12.30 24.13 -2.30
CA PHE A 209 -12.92 23.92 -0.98
C PHE A 209 -14.44 24.18 -1.02
N VAL A 210 -14.85 25.23 -1.68
CA VAL A 210 -16.28 25.58 -1.84
C VAL A 210 -17.07 24.50 -2.59
N ASP A 211 -16.46 23.80 -3.54
CA ASP A 211 -17.10 22.75 -4.31
C ASP A 211 -17.19 21.44 -3.49
N LYS A 212 -16.21 21.19 -2.61
CA LYS A 212 -16.20 20.01 -1.72
C LYS A 212 -17.23 20.07 -0.59
N ASN A 213 -17.54 21.27 -0.14
CA ASN A 213 -18.46 21.49 0.98
C ASN A 213 -19.92 21.62 0.53
N CYS A 214 -20.27 21.18 -0.68
CA CYS A 214 -21.65 21.20 -1.16
C CYS A 214 -22.38 19.90 -0.81
N ILE A 215 -23.55 20.04 -0.21
CA ILE A 215 -24.50 18.95 0.01
C ILE A 215 -25.44 18.92 -1.19
N PRO A 216 -25.56 17.80 -1.93
CA PRO A 216 -26.49 17.71 -3.05
C PRO A 216 -27.92 18.11 -2.63
N THR A 217 -28.53 19.04 -3.36
CA THR A 217 -29.86 19.60 -3.03
C THR A 217 -30.90 18.52 -2.75
N ALA A 218 -30.96 17.48 -3.58
CA ALA A 218 -31.91 16.39 -3.39
C ALA A 218 -31.71 15.64 -2.04
N ARG A 219 -30.46 15.52 -1.55
CA ARG A 219 -30.17 14.92 -0.23
C ARG A 219 -30.52 15.87 0.91
N ALA A 220 -30.20 17.14 0.78
CA ALA A 220 -30.52 18.15 1.77
C ALA A 220 -32.03 18.28 1.95
N GLU A 221 -32.78 18.31 0.85
CA GLU A 221 -34.25 18.44 0.86
C GLU A 221 -34.97 17.13 1.23
N ALA A 222 -34.32 15.99 1.17
CA ALA A 222 -34.84 14.74 1.70
C ALA A 222 -34.69 14.63 3.24
N SER A 223 -33.82 15.42 3.86
CA SER A 223 -33.57 15.37 5.31
C SER A 223 -34.51 16.32 6.06
N ASP A 224 -35.31 15.77 6.95
CA ASP A 224 -36.21 16.56 7.79
C ASP A 224 -35.44 17.44 8.78
N LEU A 225 -34.31 16.96 9.28
CA LEU A 225 -33.40 17.78 10.10
C LEU A 225 -32.90 19.01 9.33
N VAL A 226 -32.40 18.83 8.11
CA VAL A 226 -31.87 19.94 7.30
C VAL A 226 -32.98 20.96 6.99
N LYS A 227 -34.18 20.49 6.64
CA LYS A 227 -35.36 21.37 6.43
C LYS A 227 -35.68 22.18 7.67
N ALA A 228 -35.75 21.55 8.84
CA ALA A 228 -36.05 22.23 10.10
C ALA A 228 -34.97 23.24 10.50
N LEU A 229 -33.69 22.88 10.38
CA LEU A 229 -32.57 23.80 10.65
C LEU A 229 -32.60 25.04 9.75
N VAL A 230 -32.84 24.85 8.47
CA VAL A 230 -32.90 25.96 7.48
C VAL A 230 -34.14 26.85 7.73
N ALA A 231 -35.30 26.25 8.00
CA ALA A 231 -36.53 27.00 8.30
C ALA A 231 -36.38 27.88 9.56
N ASP A 232 -35.67 27.38 10.57
CA ASP A 232 -35.41 28.09 11.82
C ASP A 232 -34.20 29.05 11.73
N GLY A 233 -33.52 29.14 10.59
CA GLY A 233 -32.32 29.93 10.43
C GLY A 233 -31.14 29.44 11.26
N ASN A 234 -31.19 28.17 11.74
CA ASN A 234 -30.12 27.55 12.51
C ASN A 234 -28.98 27.08 11.58
N LYS A 235 -27.83 27.70 11.73
CA LYS A 235 -26.63 27.45 10.91
C LYS A 235 -25.58 26.57 11.58
N THR A 236 -25.92 25.94 12.70
CA THR A 236 -24.94 25.15 13.47
C THR A 236 -24.37 23.98 12.70
N VAL A 237 -25.18 23.28 11.90
CA VAL A 237 -24.77 22.09 11.15
C VAL A 237 -24.72 22.35 9.66
N VAL A 238 -25.78 22.93 9.09
CA VAL A 238 -25.93 23.19 7.66
C VAL A 238 -26.35 24.64 7.45
N LEU A 239 -25.89 25.23 6.38
CA LEU A 239 -26.34 26.55 5.93
C LEU A 239 -26.74 26.48 4.46
N ARG A 240 -27.68 27.35 4.06
CA ARG A 240 -28.06 27.56 2.68
C ARG A 240 -27.51 28.91 2.22
N ASP A 241 -26.79 28.90 1.08
CA ASP A 241 -26.20 30.12 0.51
C ASP A 241 -27.23 30.95 -0.27
N ARG A 242 -26.76 32.09 -0.84
CA ARG A 242 -27.61 32.98 -1.63
C ARG A 242 -28.09 32.39 -2.96
N ASN A 243 -27.36 31.38 -3.46
CA ASN A 243 -27.71 30.66 -4.68
C ASN A 243 -28.62 29.46 -4.41
N GLY A 244 -28.98 29.24 -3.14
CA GLY A 244 -29.83 28.13 -2.70
C GLY A 244 -29.09 26.83 -2.50
N GLN A 245 -27.75 26.79 -2.57
CA GLN A 245 -26.95 25.59 -2.33
C GLN A 245 -26.77 25.33 -0.83
N TYR A 246 -26.70 24.07 -0.46
CA TYR A 246 -26.52 23.63 0.92
C TYR A 246 -25.06 23.29 1.18
N HIS A 247 -24.57 23.69 2.36
CA HIS A 247 -23.19 23.47 2.80
C HIS A 247 -23.16 23.05 4.25
N PHE A 248 -22.18 22.22 4.60
CA PHE A 248 -21.87 22.01 6.02
C PHE A 248 -21.26 23.27 6.63
N ASN A 249 -21.46 23.46 7.93
CA ASN A 249 -20.83 24.56 8.65
C ASN A 249 -19.29 24.48 8.48
N GLY A 250 -18.67 25.59 8.08
CA GLY A 250 -17.23 25.66 7.83
C GLY A 250 -16.34 25.50 9.07
N MET A 251 -16.92 25.42 10.26
CA MET A 251 -16.19 25.14 11.51
C MET A 251 -15.86 23.68 11.73
N PHE A 252 -16.40 22.78 10.92
CA PHE A 252 -16.09 21.34 11.04
C PHE A 252 -14.70 21.01 10.51
N ASN A 253 -13.89 20.39 11.36
CA ASN A 253 -12.55 19.92 10.99
C ASN A 253 -12.54 18.43 10.59
N ASN A 254 -13.48 17.65 11.13
CA ASN A 254 -13.59 16.21 10.91
C ASN A 254 -14.98 15.71 11.34
N VAL A 255 -15.23 14.41 11.18
CA VAL A 255 -16.48 13.77 11.54
C VAL A 255 -16.82 13.90 13.05
N ASN A 256 -15.82 13.95 13.94
CA ASN A 256 -16.07 14.08 15.37
C ASN A 256 -16.62 15.46 15.73
N SER A 257 -16.10 16.54 15.11
CA SER A 257 -16.63 17.88 15.32
C SER A 257 -18.05 18.04 14.74
N PHE A 258 -18.37 17.30 13.67
CA PHE A 258 -19.72 17.22 13.13
C PHE A 258 -20.69 16.51 14.10
N HIS A 259 -20.31 15.34 14.63
CA HIS A 259 -21.13 14.62 15.63
C HIS A 259 -21.34 15.45 16.89
N ALA A 260 -20.30 16.08 17.41
CA ALA A 260 -20.43 16.97 18.57
C ALA A 260 -21.42 18.11 18.32
N ALA A 261 -21.47 18.66 17.10
CA ALA A 261 -22.45 19.69 16.75
C ALA A 261 -23.89 19.13 16.63
N LEU A 262 -24.07 17.90 16.17
CA LEU A 262 -25.38 17.21 16.19
C LEU A 262 -25.87 16.96 17.63
N ASP A 263 -24.99 16.45 18.49
CA ASP A 263 -25.30 16.17 19.90
C ASP A 263 -25.65 17.45 20.71
N ALA A 264 -25.08 18.58 20.29
CA ALA A 264 -25.35 19.88 20.92
C ALA A 264 -26.61 20.59 20.39
N LEU A 265 -27.33 19.99 19.45
CA LEU A 265 -28.54 20.58 18.91
C LEU A 265 -29.65 20.69 20.00
N PRO A 266 -30.45 21.75 19.98
CA PRO A 266 -31.63 21.87 20.86
C PRO A 266 -32.55 20.65 20.78
N ALA A 267 -33.19 20.30 21.88
CA ALA A 267 -34.05 19.12 22.04
C ALA A 267 -35.11 18.94 20.93
N LYS A 268 -35.60 20.05 20.35
CA LYS A 268 -36.59 20.02 19.26
C LYS A 268 -36.10 19.35 17.98
N TYR A 269 -34.77 19.19 17.80
CA TYR A 269 -34.17 18.52 16.62
C TYR A 269 -33.74 17.08 16.89
N VAL A 270 -33.68 16.65 18.16
CA VAL A 270 -33.15 15.32 18.53
C VAL A 270 -33.90 14.17 17.85
N ALA A 271 -35.20 14.30 17.67
CA ALA A 271 -36.01 13.28 16.98
C ALA A 271 -35.78 13.24 15.44
N LEU A 272 -35.05 14.21 14.91
CA LEU A 272 -34.75 14.32 13.46
C LEU A 272 -33.31 13.94 13.13
N VAL A 273 -32.45 13.70 14.14
CA VAL A 273 -31.07 13.21 14.01
C VAL A 273 -31.07 11.71 13.88
#